data_b49ab1467e697dcbcd71fd80eb15ce9b
#
_entry.id   b49ab1467e697dcbcd71fd80eb15ce9b
#
_cell.length_a   1.000
_cell.length_b   1.000
_cell.length_c   1.000
_cell.angle_alpha   90.00
_cell.angle_beta   90.00
_cell.angle_gamma   90.00
#
_symmetry.space_group_name_H-M   'P 1'
#
loop_
_entity.id
_entity.type
_entity.pdbx_description
1 polymer ?
#
loop_
_entity_poly.entity_id
_entity_poly.type
_entity_poly.pdbx_seq_one_letter_code
_entity_poly.pdbx_strand_id
1 'polypeptide(L)'
;MKKEEVPQNISAFPLGKENTGFKQYFTGESWLAPLTGNKDLNVPMSNVTFEPGCRNNWHSHTGGQILIAVGGVGYYQERGKAARRLLPGDVVEIAPDIEHWHGAAPDSWFSHLAIGCNPQTNKNIWLEQVDDQQYAEATKDNGGTGLSATDPELDAIFGNFTKEVQQYGNLDTKTRLMVTLASNIASQAQTEYRMMLESALNAGITPIEIKEILYQAVAYAGMAKVMDFVGITNEALLAHGVRLPLEGQAVVSAETRFDKGLALQKSIFGER
;
A
#
# COMPACT_ATOMS: atom_id res chain seq x y z
N MET A 1 -22.25 5.98 -9.85
CA MET A 1 -21.14 5.22 -9.26
C MET A 1 -21.66 4.58 -7.98
N LYS A 2 -21.48 3.27 -7.78
CA LYS A 2 -21.78 2.63 -6.49
C LYS A 2 -20.77 3.19 -5.48
N LYS A 3 -21.22 3.70 -4.30
CA LYS A 3 -20.31 3.93 -3.18
C LYS A 3 -19.61 2.61 -2.91
N GLU A 4 -18.30 2.57 -3.01
CA GLU A 4 -17.53 1.41 -2.55
C GLU A 4 -17.80 1.26 -1.05
N GLU A 5 -18.10 0.03 -0.62
CA GLU A 5 -18.27 -0.23 0.81
C GLU A 5 -16.94 0.05 1.51
N VAL A 6 -17.02 0.81 2.60
CA VAL A 6 -15.85 1.15 3.42
C VAL A 6 -15.21 -0.16 3.92
N PRO A 7 -13.96 -0.47 3.57
CA PRO A 7 -13.31 -1.69 4.04
C PRO A 7 -13.23 -1.70 5.56
N GLN A 8 -13.61 -2.81 6.18
CA GLN A 8 -13.62 -2.93 7.65
C GLN A 8 -12.22 -2.98 8.28
N ASN A 9 -11.17 -3.24 7.49
CA ASN A 9 -9.82 -3.50 7.97
C ASN A 9 -8.74 -2.73 7.18
N ILE A 10 -8.90 -1.41 7.02
CA ILE A 10 -7.88 -0.57 6.37
C ILE A 10 -6.62 -0.48 7.25
N SER A 11 -6.79 -0.48 8.57
CA SER A 11 -5.72 -0.45 9.56
C SER A 11 -6.12 -1.19 10.83
N ALA A 12 -5.17 -1.39 11.74
CA ALA A 12 -5.42 -1.95 13.08
C ALA A 12 -6.21 -0.99 14.01
N PHE A 13 -6.45 0.25 13.59
CA PHE A 13 -7.12 1.28 14.36
C PHE A 13 -8.59 1.44 13.94
N PRO A 14 -9.48 1.87 14.86
CA PRO A 14 -10.89 2.09 14.52
C PRO A 14 -11.05 3.08 13.36
N LEU A 15 -11.98 2.81 12.45
CA LEU A 15 -12.37 3.75 11.39
C LEU A 15 -12.94 5.05 11.95
N GLY A 16 -13.73 4.96 13.01
CA GLY A 16 -14.39 6.09 13.61
C GLY A 16 -15.68 6.50 12.90
N LYS A 17 -16.00 7.79 12.98
CA LYS A 17 -17.20 8.39 12.36
C LYS A 17 -16.81 9.18 11.13
N GLU A 18 -17.76 9.32 10.20
CA GLU A 18 -17.61 10.24 9.07
C GLU A 18 -17.21 11.63 9.57
N ASN A 19 -16.19 12.21 8.93
CA ASN A 19 -15.57 13.47 9.32
C ASN A 19 -16.41 14.67 8.86
N THR A 20 -17.61 14.80 9.38
CA THR A 20 -18.55 15.88 9.01
C THR A 20 -18.10 17.26 9.51
N GLY A 21 -17.37 17.30 10.64
CA GLY A 21 -16.94 18.55 11.27
C GLY A 21 -15.90 19.34 10.47
N PHE A 22 -15.10 18.64 9.67
CA PHE A 22 -14.05 19.24 8.84
C PHE A 22 -14.30 19.06 7.34
N LYS A 23 -15.47 18.56 6.93
CA LYS A 23 -15.79 18.22 5.54
C LYS A 23 -15.48 19.34 4.55
N GLN A 24 -15.63 20.58 4.93
CA GLN A 24 -15.33 21.76 4.10
C GLN A 24 -13.85 21.91 3.73
N TYR A 25 -12.96 21.21 4.42
CA TYR A 25 -11.51 21.23 4.18
C TYR A 25 -11.01 19.98 3.50
N PHE A 26 -11.92 19.12 3.01
CA PHE A 26 -11.58 17.85 2.35
C PHE A 26 -12.28 17.76 1.01
N THR A 27 -11.58 17.23 0.02
CA THR A 27 -12.17 16.74 -1.23
C THR A 27 -12.32 15.25 -1.10
N GLY A 28 -13.55 14.72 -1.25
CA GLY A 28 -13.87 13.31 -0.99
C GLY A 28 -14.29 13.06 0.47
N GLU A 29 -14.51 11.78 0.80
CA GLU A 29 -15.00 11.37 2.12
C GLU A 29 -13.84 10.90 3.01
N SER A 30 -13.95 11.23 4.29
CA SER A 30 -12.96 10.82 5.30
C SER A 30 -13.63 10.46 6.62
N TRP A 31 -12.95 9.69 7.44
CA TRP A 31 -13.41 9.23 8.76
C TRP A 31 -12.39 9.60 9.81
N LEU A 32 -12.88 9.87 11.02
CA LEU A 32 -12.06 10.29 12.15
C LEU A 32 -12.40 9.47 13.40
N ALA A 33 -11.39 8.85 13.98
CA ALA A 33 -11.47 8.18 15.26
C ALA A 33 -10.49 8.81 16.27
N PRO A 34 -10.94 9.61 17.23
CA PRO A 34 -10.09 10.03 18.34
C PRO A 34 -9.58 8.80 19.12
N LEU A 35 -8.27 8.72 19.34
CA LEU A 35 -7.62 7.59 20.03
C LEU A 35 -7.22 7.91 21.46
N THR A 36 -7.06 9.20 21.78
CA THR A 36 -6.70 9.65 23.11
C THR A 36 -7.84 10.44 23.75
N GLY A 37 -8.23 10.08 24.95
CA GLY A 37 -9.30 10.73 25.71
C GLY A 37 -8.85 11.24 27.08
N ASN A 38 -7.66 10.83 27.55
CA ASN A 38 -7.12 11.30 28.82
C ASN A 38 -6.49 12.69 28.65
N LYS A 39 -7.15 13.70 29.21
CA LYS A 39 -6.75 15.10 29.12
C LYS A 39 -5.45 15.39 29.86
N ASP A 40 -5.09 14.59 30.86
CA ASP A 40 -3.86 14.79 31.64
C ASP A 40 -2.61 14.45 30.79
N LEU A 41 -2.73 13.56 29.82
CA LEU A 41 -1.64 13.25 28.89
C LEU A 41 -1.42 14.36 27.87
N ASN A 42 -2.46 15.11 27.55
CA ASN A 42 -2.42 16.24 26.62
C ASN A 42 -1.73 15.93 25.27
N VAL A 43 -2.01 14.75 24.71
CA VAL A 43 -1.52 14.30 23.40
C VAL A 43 -2.73 14.02 22.50
N PRO A 44 -3.17 14.98 21.70
CA PRO A 44 -4.26 14.75 20.76
C PRO A 44 -3.77 13.82 19.65
N MET A 45 -4.42 12.65 19.55
CA MET A 45 -4.12 11.66 18.52
C MET A 45 -5.42 11.11 17.94
N SER A 46 -5.49 11.03 16.65
CA SER A 46 -6.64 10.47 15.94
C SER A 46 -6.17 9.58 14.80
N ASN A 47 -6.94 8.52 14.54
CA ASN A 47 -6.85 7.81 13.27
C ASN A 47 -7.71 8.56 12.25
N VAL A 48 -7.12 8.94 11.12
CA VAL A 48 -7.82 9.58 10.01
C VAL A 48 -7.74 8.66 8.81
N THR A 49 -8.90 8.32 8.24
CA THR A 49 -9.00 7.43 7.08
C THR A 49 -9.62 8.18 5.92
N PHE A 50 -9.04 8.05 4.75
CA PHE A 50 -9.45 8.67 3.50
C PHE A 50 -9.91 7.61 2.50
N GLU A 51 -11.01 7.86 1.80
CA GLU A 51 -11.35 7.05 0.61
C GLU A 51 -10.39 7.33 -0.55
N PRO A 52 -10.33 6.45 -1.57
CA PRO A 52 -9.53 6.68 -2.76
C PRO A 52 -9.77 8.05 -3.37
N GLY A 53 -8.69 8.79 -3.64
CA GLY A 53 -8.75 10.15 -4.18
C GLY A 53 -9.07 11.26 -3.17
N CYS A 54 -9.42 10.94 -1.93
CA CYS A 54 -9.69 11.94 -0.90
C CYS A 54 -8.39 12.60 -0.42
N ARG A 55 -8.44 13.91 -0.25
CA ARG A 55 -7.33 14.74 0.26
C ARG A 55 -7.84 15.93 1.05
N ASN A 56 -7.03 16.42 1.97
CA ASN A 56 -7.32 17.68 2.64
C ASN A 56 -6.78 18.88 1.88
N ASN A 57 -7.25 20.07 2.24
CA ASN A 57 -6.73 21.33 1.76
C ASN A 57 -5.27 21.54 2.22
N TRP A 58 -4.57 22.43 1.56
CA TRP A 58 -3.35 23.02 2.11
C TRP A 58 -3.63 23.55 3.50
N HIS A 59 -2.74 23.28 4.44
CA HIS A 59 -2.88 23.75 5.83
C HIS A 59 -1.52 23.74 6.53
N SER A 60 -1.47 24.37 7.70
CA SER A 60 -0.32 24.27 8.60
C SER A 60 -0.77 24.11 10.05
N HIS A 61 0.15 23.71 10.88
CA HIS A 61 -0.03 23.57 12.33
C HIS A 61 0.98 24.42 13.07
N THR A 62 0.53 25.38 13.90
CA THR A 62 1.44 26.27 14.64
C THR A 62 2.30 25.53 15.67
N GLY A 63 1.91 24.36 16.10
CA GLY A 63 2.66 23.49 17.02
C GLY A 63 3.38 22.32 16.34
N GLY A 64 3.17 22.13 15.04
CA GLY A 64 3.65 20.96 14.31
C GLY A 64 2.75 19.73 14.44
N GLN A 65 3.04 18.70 13.64
CA GLN A 65 2.28 17.46 13.60
C GLN A 65 3.19 16.28 13.26
N ILE A 66 2.84 15.09 13.75
CA ILE A 66 3.45 13.84 13.29
C ILE A 66 2.35 13.01 12.63
N LEU A 67 2.64 12.48 11.44
CA LEU A 67 1.80 11.49 10.76
C LEU A 67 2.51 10.14 10.79
N ILE A 68 1.76 9.08 11.11
CA ILE A 68 2.22 7.68 11.01
C ILE A 68 1.24 6.96 10.10
N ALA A 69 1.68 6.56 8.92
CA ALA A 69 0.87 5.77 8.00
C ALA A 69 0.62 4.37 8.60
N VAL A 70 -0.63 3.92 8.64
CA VAL A 70 -1.02 2.66 9.28
C VAL A 70 -1.86 1.75 8.38
N GLY A 71 -2.24 2.21 7.19
CA GLY A 71 -2.99 1.38 6.25
C GLY A 71 -3.14 2.02 4.87
N GLY A 72 -3.15 1.20 3.82
CA GLY A 72 -3.31 1.63 2.45
C GLY A 72 -2.14 2.47 1.92
N VAL A 73 -2.43 3.30 0.91
CA VAL A 73 -1.44 4.16 0.23
C VAL A 73 -1.89 5.61 0.27
N GLY A 74 -1.04 6.49 0.74
CA GLY A 74 -1.28 7.92 0.77
C GLY A 74 -0.17 8.76 0.18
N TYR A 75 -0.40 10.06 0.18
CA TYR A 75 0.58 11.06 -0.25
C TYR A 75 0.64 12.20 0.77
N TYR A 76 1.82 12.77 0.89
CA TYR A 76 2.10 13.98 1.66
C TYR A 76 2.94 14.92 0.81
N GLN A 77 2.65 16.20 0.86
CA GLN A 77 3.44 17.21 0.16
C GLN A 77 3.57 18.48 0.98
N GLU A 78 4.79 18.97 1.12
CA GLU A 78 5.06 20.34 1.58
C GLU A 78 5.02 21.30 0.41
N ARG A 79 4.61 22.54 0.67
CA ARG A 79 4.59 23.57 -0.37
C ARG A 79 5.97 23.79 -0.99
N GLY A 80 6.01 23.73 -2.32
CA GLY A 80 7.23 23.89 -3.10
C GLY A 80 8.16 22.68 -3.15
N LYS A 81 7.75 21.54 -2.55
CA LYS A 81 8.49 20.27 -2.63
C LYS A 81 7.71 19.22 -3.45
N ALA A 82 8.42 18.20 -3.90
CA ALA A 82 7.79 17.03 -4.51
C ALA A 82 6.94 16.28 -3.47
N ALA A 83 5.83 15.68 -3.92
CA ALA A 83 5.01 14.84 -3.09
C ALA A 83 5.74 13.54 -2.74
N ARG A 84 5.55 13.09 -1.49
CA ARG A 84 6.06 11.82 -0.97
C ARG A 84 4.91 10.83 -0.86
N ARG A 85 5.06 9.66 -1.47
CA ARG A 85 4.18 8.52 -1.26
C ARG A 85 4.38 7.96 0.14
N LEU A 86 3.28 7.58 0.82
CA LEU A 86 3.27 7.04 2.18
C LEU A 86 2.70 5.62 2.17
N LEU A 87 3.42 4.72 2.82
CA LEU A 87 3.06 3.33 3.06
C LEU A 87 2.98 3.05 4.56
N PRO A 88 2.25 2.00 5.00
CA PRO A 88 2.21 1.62 6.41
C PRO A 88 3.61 1.48 7.01
N GLY A 89 3.84 2.15 8.14
CA GLY A 89 5.14 2.26 8.81
C GLY A 89 5.90 3.55 8.51
N ASP A 90 5.52 4.32 7.48
CA ASP A 90 6.12 5.62 7.22
C ASP A 90 5.74 6.63 8.28
N VAL A 91 6.73 7.43 8.69
CA VAL A 91 6.57 8.55 9.62
C VAL A 91 6.92 9.86 8.91
N VAL A 92 6.08 10.88 9.10
CA VAL A 92 6.31 12.25 8.65
C VAL A 92 6.32 13.17 9.86
N GLU A 93 7.43 13.83 10.08
CA GLU A 93 7.56 14.87 11.09
C GLU A 93 7.38 16.24 10.45
N ILE A 94 6.31 16.94 10.81
CA ILE A 94 5.92 18.21 10.23
C ILE A 94 6.23 19.31 11.24
N ALA A 95 7.24 20.12 10.95
CA ALA A 95 7.63 21.22 11.82
C ALA A 95 6.52 22.29 11.89
N PRO A 96 6.51 23.14 12.95
CA PRO A 96 5.58 24.25 13.06
C PRO A 96 5.54 25.10 11.78
N ASP A 97 4.34 25.55 11.43
CA ASP A 97 4.03 26.46 10.33
C ASP A 97 4.36 25.97 8.92
N ILE A 98 4.78 24.71 8.75
CA ILE A 98 4.98 24.12 7.42
C ILE A 98 3.63 23.93 6.74
N GLU A 99 3.46 24.59 5.59
CA GLU A 99 2.30 24.41 4.73
C GLU A 99 2.39 23.09 3.98
N HIS A 100 1.38 22.25 4.15
CA HIS A 100 1.34 20.90 3.57
C HIS A 100 -0.09 20.45 3.31
N TRP A 101 -0.21 19.37 2.57
CA TRP A 101 -1.42 18.57 2.46
C TRP A 101 -1.08 17.08 2.50
N HIS A 102 -2.08 16.25 2.79
CA HIS A 102 -1.98 14.80 2.68
C HIS A 102 -3.34 14.21 2.28
N GLY A 103 -3.31 12.99 1.75
CA GLY A 103 -4.50 12.33 1.26
C GLY A 103 -4.22 10.91 0.82
N ALA A 104 -5.28 10.21 0.39
CA ALA A 104 -5.19 8.88 -0.19
C ALA A 104 -4.61 8.92 -1.61
N ALA A 105 -4.10 7.79 -2.10
CA ALA A 105 -3.83 7.59 -3.53
C ALA A 105 -5.13 7.56 -4.34
N PRO A 106 -5.09 7.78 -5.66
CA PRO A 106 -6.29 7.78 -6.49
C PRO A 106 -7.06 6.45 -6.48
N ASP A 107 -6.37 5.35 -6.23
CA ASP A 107 -6.86 3.98 -6.32
C ASP A 107 -6.75 3.17 -5.01
N SER A 108 -6.38 3.83 -3.91
CA SER A 108 -6.21 3.16 -2.61
C SER A 108 -6.82 3.96 -1.48
N TRP A 109 -7.41 3.28 -0.52
CA TRP A 109 -7.69 3.83 0.80
C TRP A 109 -6.37 4.21 1.49
N PHE A 110 -6.44 5.15 2.40
CA PHE A 110 -5.29 5.55 3.21
C PHE A 110 -5.72 5.82 4.64
N SER A 111 -5.01 5.27 5.60
CA SER A 111 -5.22 5.52 7.02
C SER A 111 -3.92 5.89 7.71
N HIS A 112 -3.95 6.92 8.54
CA HIS A 112 -2.79 7.38 9.29
C HIS A 112 -3.18 7.90 10.66
N LEU A 113 -2.24 7.82 11.59
CA LEU A 113 -2.35 8.50 12.87
C LEU A 113 -1.91 9.95 12.70
N ALA A 114 -2.75 10.89 13.11
CA ALA A 114 -2.43 12.30 13.19
C ALA A 114 -2.21 12.66 14.66
N ILE A 115 -0.98 13.08 15.01
CA ILE A 115 -0.57 13.43 16.37
C ILE A 115 -0.24 14.91 16.39
N GLY A 116 -1.02 15.71 17.12
CA GLY A 116 -0.75 17.13 17.31
C GLY A 116 0.38 17.35 18.31
N CYS A 117 1.42 18.08 17.88
CA CYS A 117 2.52 18.48 18.74
C CYS A 117 2.20 19.82 19.43
N ASN A 118 2.81 20.08 20.60
CA ASN A 118 2.63 21.33 21.37
C ASN A 118 1.15 21.77 21.52
N PRO A 119 0.25 20.90 22.02
CA PRO A 119 -1.20 21.08 21.92
C PRO A 119 -1.73 22.33 22.61
N GLN A 120 -0.99 22.94 23.56
CA GLN A 120 -1.38 24.18 24.24
C GLN A 120 -1.38 25.40 23.29
N THR A 121 -0.57 25.36 22.26
CA THR A 121 -0.39 26.47 21.31
C THR A 121 -0.72 26.08 19.88
N ASN A 122 -0.94 24.77 19.61
CA ASN A 122 -1.19 24.27 18.27
C ASN A 122 -2.58 24.68 17.77
N LYS A 123 -2.60 25.25 16.56
CA LYS A 123 -3.80 25.62 15.83
C LYS A 123 -3.65 25.15 14.38
N ASN A 124 -4.74 24.67 13.82
CA ASN A 124 -4.80 24.36 12.39
C ASN A 124 -5.12 25.65 11.62
N ILE A 125 -4.29 25.99 10.67
CA ILE A 125 -4.49 27.10 9.74
C ILE A 125 -4.81 26.50 8.39
N TRP A 126 -6.10 26.55 8.03
CA TRP A 126 -6.58 26.05 6.76
C TRP A 126 -6.37 27.09 5.64
N LEU A 127 -5.89 26.61 4.51
CA LEU A 127 -5.59 27.38 3.30
C LEU A 127 -6.47 26.90 2.15
N GLU A 128 -6.03 27.16 0.92
CA GLU A 128 -6.76 26.82 -0.29
C GLU A 128 -6.85 25.30 -0.53
N GLN A 129 -7.81 24.92 -1.33
CA GLN A 129 -8.00 23.52 -1.75
C GLN A 129 -6.85 23.07 -2.65
N VAL A 130 -6.44 21.81 -2.50
CA VAL A 130 -5.61 21.10 -3.48
C VAL A 130 -6.52 20.74 -4.65
N ASP A 131 -6.36 21.43 -5.77
CA ASP A 131 -7.18 21.19 -6.96
C ASP A 131 -6.84 19.83 -7.63
N ASP A 132 -7.69 19.41 -8.58
CA ASP A 132 -7.54 18.11 -9.23
C ASP A 132 -6.26 18.02 -10.07
N GLN A 133 -5.77 19.12 -10.62
CA GLN A 133 -4.54 19.15 -11.39
C GLN A 133 -3.32 19.00 -10.48
N GLN A 134 -3.27 19.74 -9.37
CA GLN A 134 -2.22 19.63 -8.35
C GLN A 134 -2.18 18.22 -7.76
N TYR A 135 -3.35 17.67 -7.44
CA TYR A 135 -3.46 16.33 -6.90
C TYR A 135 -3.00 15.28 -7.92
N ALA A 136 -3.48 15.34 -9.16
CA ALA A 136 -3.08 14.41 -10.21
C ALA A 136 -1.58 14.48 -10.49
N GLU A 137 -0.97 15.66 -10.47
CA GLU A 137 0.48 15.82 -10.63
C GLU A 137 1.25 15.23 -9.44
N ALA A 138 0.80 15.49 -8.23
CA ALA A 138 1.42 15.01 -7.00
C ALA A 138 1.31 13.49 -6.82
N THR A 139 0.22 12.89 -7.32
CA THR A 139 -0.06 11.45 -7.20
C THR A 139 0.23 10.68 -8.50
N LYS A 140 0.82 11.32 -9.49
CA LYS A 140 1.34 10.59 -10.64
C LYS A 140 2.31 9.53 -10.12
N ASP A 141 1.83 8.29 -10.13
CA ASP A 141 2.66 7.15 -9.78
C ASP A 141 3.59 6.89 -10.99
N ASN A 142 4.77 7.49 -10.95
CA ASN A 142 5.82 7.21 -11.92
C ASN A 142 6.49 5.85 -11.61
N GLY A 143 5.80 4.94 -10.93
CA GLY A 143 6.38 3.69 -10.43
C GLY A 143 7.41 3.93 -9.32
N GLY A 144 7.21 4.98 -8.54
CA GLY A 144 8.13 5.72 -7.70
C GLY A 144 9.04 4.92 -6.78
N THR A 145 10.23 4.67 -7.25
CA THR A 145 11.39 4.30 -6.44
C THR A 145 12.06 5.52 -5.76
N GLY A 146 11.48 6.72 -5.87
CA GLY A 146 12.17 7.98 -5.54
C GLY A 146 13.16 8.45 -6.61
N LEU A 147 13.29 7.71 -7.71
CA LEU A 147 14.23 7.97 -8.80
C LEU A 147 13.97 9.29 -9.51
N SER A 148 12.71 9.75 -9.58
CA SER A 148 12.36 11.00 -10.25
C SER A 148 13.11 12.23 -9.70
N ALA A 149 13.47 12.20 -8.41
CA ALA A 149 14.22 13.28 -7.77
C ALA A 149 15.74 13.12 -7.88
N THR A 150 16.24 11.87 -7.87
CA THR A 150 17.68 11.58 -7.86
C THR A 150 18.20 11.20 -9.26
N ASP A 151 17.40 10.46 -10.02
CA ASP A 151 17.78 9.87 -11.31
C ASP A 151 16.65 10.02 -12.35
N PRO A 152 16.27 11.26 -12.76
CA PRO A 152 15.09 11.51 -13.57
C PRO A 152 15.16 10.87 -14.96
N GLU A 153 16.34 10.69 -15.55
CA GLU A 153 16.50 10.01 -16.84
C GLU A 153 16.20 8.53 -16.72
N LEU A 154 16.66 7.88 -15.65
CA LEU A 154 16.38 6.47 -15.37
C LEU A 154 14.90 6.24 -15.10
N ASP A 155 14.27 7.12 -14.34
CA ASP A 155 12.83 7.11 -14.06
C ASP A 155 12.01 7.20 -15.36
N ALA A 156 12.37 8.13 -16.25
CA ALA A 156 11.73 8.29 -17.56
C ALA A 156 11.87 7.03 -18.44
N ILE A 157 13.05 6.40 -18.44
CA ILE A 157 13.30 5.17 -19.20
C ILE A 157 12.43 4.03 -18.65
N PHE A 158 12.39 3.83 -17.34
CA PHE A 158 11.55 2.79 -16.71
C PHE A 158 10.06 3.04 -16.94
N GLY A 159 9.60 4.29 -16.80
CA GLY A 159 8.22 4.66 -17.03
C GLY A 159 7.79 4.39 -18.49
N ASN A 160 8.61 4.68 -19.45
CA ASN A 160 8.36 4.40 -20.87
C ASN A 160 8.36 2.88 -21.14
N PHE A 161 9.35 2.16 -20.64
CA PHE A 161 9.43 0.71 -20.77
C PHE A 161 8.19 0.01 -20.17
N THR A 162 7.75 0.43 -18.99
CA THR A 162 6.56 -0.12 -18.34
C THR A 162 5.30 0.12 -19.18
N LYS A 163 5.14 1.33 -19.75
CA LYS A 163 4.01 1.65 -20.63
C LYS A 163 4.03 0.79 -21.91
N GLU A 164 5.19 0.62 -22.52
CA GLU A 164 5.34 -0.21 -23.70
C GLU A 164 5.01 -1.68 -23.40
N VAL A 165 5.52 -2.23 -22.31
CA VAL A 165 5.21 -3.61 -21.89
C VAL A 165 3.71 -3.77 -21.64
N GLN A 166 3.05 -2.79 -21.02
CA GLN A 166 1.60 -2.83 -20.82
C GLN A 166 0.81 -2.75 -22.13
N GLN A 167 1.27 -1.93 -23.06
CA GLN A 167 0.61 -1.73 -24.36
C GLN A 167 0.71 -2.96 -25.27
N TYR A 168 1.87 -3.61 -25.30
CA TYR A 168 2.13 -4.77 -26.16
C TYR A 168 1.95 -6.12 -25.46
N GLY A 169 1.78 -6.13 -24.15
CA GLY A 169 1.56 -7.34 -23.38
C GLY A 169 0.14 -7.88 -23.53
N ASN A 170 0.01 -9.19 -23.76
CA ASN A 170 -1.28 -9.89 -23.86
C ASN A 170 -1.78 -10.51 -22.55
N LEU A 171 -1.09 -10.23 -21.43
CA LEU A 171 -1.47 -10.76 -20.13
C LEU A 171 -2.55 -9.87 -19.48
N ASP A 172 -3.58 -10.50 -18.94
CA ASP A 172 -4.53 -9.82 -18.06
C ASP A 172 -3.83 -9.31 -16.78
N THR A 173 -4.46 -8.40 -16.06
CA THR A 173 -3.88 -7.75 -14.88
C THR A 173 -3.50 -8.76 -13.80
N LYS A 174 -4.35 -9.77 -13.55
CA LYS A 174 -4.10 -10.80 -12.53
C LYS A 174 -2.86 -11.62 -12.88
N THR A 175 -2.79 -12.14 -14.09
CA THR A 175 -1.66 -12.94 -14.58
C THR A 175 -0.36 -12.12 -14.56
N ARG A 176 -0.41 -10.86 -14.99
CA ARG A 176 0.76 -9.96 -14.96
C ARG A 176 1.28 -9.76 -13.55
N LEU A 177 0.41 -9.49 -12.57
CA LEU A 177 0.82 -9.32 -11.17
C LEU A 177 1.42 -10.61 -10.60
N MET A 178 0.86 -11.78 -10.90
CA MET A 178 1.42 -13.07 -10.49
C MET A 178 2.83 -13.29 -11.04
N VAL A 179 3.04 -12.98 -12.34
CA VAL A 179 4.37 -13.05 -12.99
C VAL A 179 5.34 -12.07 -12.35
N THR A 180 4.89 -10.85 -12.03
CA THR A 180 5.72 -9.84 -11.36
C THR A 180 6.14 -10.29 -9.97
N LEU A 181 5.24 -10.87 -9.16
CA LEU A 181 5.59 -11.44 -7.86
C LEU A 181 6.64 -12.55 -7.99
N ALA A 182 6.46 -13.48 -8.93
CA ALA A 182 7.44 -14.53 -9.19
C ALA A 182 8.81 -13.98 -9.61
N SER A 183 8.82 -12.96 -10.46
CA SER A 183 10.05 -12.27 -10.92
C SER A 183 10.76 -11.57 -9.78
N ASN A 184 10.03 -10.90 -8.89
CA ASN A 184 10.59 -10.23 -7.71
C ASN A 184 11.24 -11.23 -6.75
N ILE A 185 10.63 -12.40 -6.55
CA ILE A 185 11.23 -13.48 -5.76
C ILE A 185 12.55 -13.96 -6.42
N ALA A 186 12.53 -14.22 -7.71
CA ALA A 186 13.71 -14.70 -8.44
C ALA A 186 14.86 -13.70 -8.42
N SER A 187 14.57 -12.41 -8.56
CA SER A 187 15.54 -11.30 -8.54
C SER A 187 15.92 -10.82 -7.13
N GLN A 188 15.29 -11.37 -6.08
CA GLN A 188 15.51 -11.00 -4.67
C GLN A 188 15.10 -9.54 -4.37
N ALA A 189 14.15 -9.00 -5.10
CA ALA A 189 13.64 -7.64 -4.99
C ALA A 189 12.56 -7.54 -3.90
N GLN A 190 12.95 -7.58 -2.63
CA GLN A 190 12.01 -7.63 -1.49
C GLN A 190 11.13 -6.38 -1.39
N THR A 191 11.67 -5.19 -1.63
CA THR A 191 10.92 -3.93 -1.60
C THR A 191 9.83 -3.91 -2.67
N GLU A 192 10.19 -4.24 -3.92
CA GLU A 192 9.25 -4.30 -5.03
C GLU A 192 8.19 -5.39 -4.83
N TYR A 193 8.62 -6.54 -4.26
CA TYR A 193 7.70 -7.62 -3.93
C TYR A 193 6.63 -7.16 -2.94
N ARG A 194 7.01 -6.44 -1.87
CA ARG A 194 6.07 -5.93 -0.86
C ARG A 194 5.03 -5.00 -1.49
N MET A 195 5.46 -4.08 -2.36
CA MET A 195 4.56 -3.16 -3.07
C MET A 195 3.62 -3.91 -4.03
N MET A 196 4.16 -4.85 -4.81
CA MET A 196 3.37 -5.63 -5.76
C MET A 196 2.42 -6.60 -5.07
N LEU A 197 2.76 -7.09 -3.88
CA LEU A 197 1.89 -7.96 -3.08
C LEU A 197 0.62 -7.24 -2.65
N GLU A 198 0.70 -5.99 -2.20
CA GLU A 198 -0.48 -5.17 -1.89
C GLU A 198 -1.35 -4.97 -3.14
N SER A 199 -0.74 -4.63 -4.27
CA SER A 199 -1.45 -4.50 -5.55
C SER A 199 -2.12 -5.80 -5.98
N ALA A 200 -1.47 -6.95 -5.73
CA ALA A 200 -1.99 -8.26 -6.06
C ALA A 200 -3.22 -8.64 -5.20
N LEU A 201 -3.15 -8.38 -3.89
CA LEU A 201 -4.26 -8.60 -2.96
C LEU A 201 -5.47 -7.72 -3.32
N ASN A 202 -5.24 -6.44 -3.61
CA ASN A 202 -6.27 -5.49 -4.04
C ASN A 202 -6.89 -5.87 -5.39
N ALA A 203 -6.13 -6.48 -6.30
CA ALA A 203 -6.62 -7.01 -7.57
C ALA A 203 -7.36 -8.35 -7.44
N GLY A 204 -7.54 -8.86 -6.22
CA GLY A 204 -8.30 -10.09 -5.94
C GLY A 204 -7.51 -11.39 -6.19
N ILE A 205 -6.18 -11.35 -6.21
CA ILE A 205 -5.36 -12.57 -6.17
C ILE A 205 -5.49 -13.16 -4.77
N THR A 206 -5.90 -14.41 -4.72
CA THR A 206 -6.20 -15.05 -3.44
C THR A 206 -4.94 -15.36 -2.64
N PRO A 207 -5.03 -15.42 -1.30
CA PRO A 207 -3.92 -15.83 -0.44
C PRO A 207 -3.30 -17.18 -0.82
N ILE A 208 -4.12 -18.12 -1.30
CA ILE A 208 -3.68 -19.43 -1.77
C ILE A 208 -2.82 -19.28 -3.02
N GLU A 209 -3.26 -18.55 -4.03
CA GLU A 209 -2.49 -18.30 -5.26
C GLU A 209 -1.14 -17.66 -4.97
N ILE A 210 -1.11 -16.68 -4.07
CA ILE A 210 0.15 -16.04 -3.65
C ILE A 210 1.09 -17.04 -2.97
N LYS A 211 0.56 -17.88 -2.08
CA LYS A 211 1.36 -18.92 -1.43
C LYS A 211 1.90 -19.96 -2.42
N GLU A 212 1.10 -20.33 -3.41
CA GLU A 212 1.54 -21.26 -4.45
C GLU A 212 2.68 -20.70 -5.30
N ILE A 213 2.69 -19.38 -5.59
CA ILE A 213 3.82 -18.72 -6.25
C ILE A 213 5.11 -18.91 -5.43
N LEU A 214 5.03 -18.68 -4.11
CA LEU A 214 6.19 -18.89 -3.20
C LEU A 214 6.65 -20.34 -3.20
N TYR A 215 5.72 -21.30 -3.08
CA TYR A 215 6.05 -22.72 -3.02
C TYR A 215 6.69 -23.20 -4.33
N GLN A 216 6.17 -22.76 -5.46
CA GLN A 216 6.76 -23.05 -6.77
C GLN A 216 8.15 -22.42 -6.93
N ALA A 217 8.35 -21.21 -6.44
CA ALA A 217 9.63 -20.51 -6.53
C ALA A 217 10.77 -21.25 -5.79
N VAL A 218 10.45 -22.04 -4.75
CA VAL A 218 11.45 -22.84 -4.00
C VAL A 218 12.23 -23.80 -4.91
N ALA A 219 11.56 -24.43 -5.88
CA ALA A 219 12.20 -25.37 -6.80
C ALA A 219 13.21 -24.70 -7.74
N TYR A 220 13.05 -23.40 -8.00
CA TYR A 220 13.89 -22.65 -8.95
C TYR A 220 14.92 -21.75 -8.26
N ALA A 221 14.50 -21.02 -7.22
CA ALA A 221 15.35 -20.07 -6.52
C ALA A 221 16.07 -20.65 -5.30
N GLY A 222 15.55 -21.74 -4.73
CA GLY A 222 16.03 -22.37 -3.50
C GLY A 222 15.35 -21.82 -2.24
N MET A 223 15.14 -22.70 -1.25
CA MET A 223 14.42 -22.39 -0.01
C MET A 223 14.98 -21.15 0.71
N ALA A 224 16.30 -21.06 0.85
CA ALA A 224 16.94 -19.97 1.59
C ALA A 224 16.60 -18.59 1.02
N LYS A 225 16.48 -18.47 -0.31
CA LYS A 225 16.12 -17.22 -0.99
C LYS A 225 14.64 -16.89 -0.93
N VAL A 226 13.78 -17.89 -0.74
CA VAL A 226 12.32 -17.71 -0.70
C VAL A 226 11.83 -17.39 0.71
N MET A 227 12.56 -17.78 1.76
CA MET A 227 12.10 -17.65 3.15
C MET A 227 11.77 -16.23 3.55
N ASP A 228 12.53 -15.23 3.13
CA ASP A 228 12.25 -13.82 3.43
C ASP A 228 10.91 -13.38 2.84
N PHE A 229 10.63 -13.83 1.61
CA PHE A 229 9.35 -13.53 0.94
C PHE A 229 8.17 -14.25 1.60
N VAL A 230 8.39 -15.42 2.20
CA VAL A 230 7.35 -16.08 3.02
C VAL A 230 7.01 -15.23 4.24
N GLY A 231 8.02 -14.66 4.90
CA GLY A 231 7.86 -13.72 6.01
C GLY A 231 7.04 -12.50 5.61
N ILE A 232 7.48 -11.80 4.55
CA ILE A 232 6.80 -10.63 3.98
C ILE A 232 5.33 -10.94 3.64
N THR A 233 5.10 -12.09 2.99
CA THR A 233 3.74 -12.50 2.61
C THR A 233 2.87 -12.77 3.82
N ASN A 234 3.40 -13.45 4.86
CA ASN A 234 2.65 -13.72 6.08
C ASN A 234 2.25 -12.43 6.79
N GLU A 235 3.15 -11.46 6.88
CA GLU A 235 2.89 -10.14 7.47
C GLU A 235 1.75 -9.43 6.72
N ALA A 236 1.83 -9.36 5.39
CA ALA A 236 0.80 -8.74 4.57
C ALA A 236 -0.56 -9.44 4.69
N LEU A 237 -0.59 -10.78 4.63
CA LEU A 237 -1.83 -11.55 4.76
C LEU A 237 -2.47 -11.34 6.13
N LEU A 238 -1.69 -11.32 7.21
CA LEU A 238 -2.19 -11.03 8.56
C LEU A 238 -2.75 -9.61 8.65
N ALA A 239 -2.08 -8.63 8.05
CA ALA A 239 -2.54 -7.25 7.99
C ALA A 239 -3.88 -7.12 7.23
N HIS A 240 -4.09 -7.95 6.20
CA HIS A 240 -5.36 -8.08 5.48
C HIS A 240 -6.41 -8.95 6.21
N GLY A 241 -6.20 -9.32 7.48
CA GLY A 241 -7.14 -10.09 8.27
C GLY A 241 -7.24 -11.57 7.92
N VAL A 242 -6.32 -12.08 7.10
CA VAL A 242 -6.28 -13.49 6.71
C VAL A 242 -5.70 -14.32 7.86
N ARG A 243 -6.43 -15.37 8.27
CA ARG A 243 -5.95 -16.30 9.30
C ARG A 243 -4.91 -17.24 8.72
N LEU A 244 -3.80 -17.42 9.43
CA LEU A 244 -2.78 -18.40 9.12
C LEU A 244 -2.75 -19.54 10.18
N PRO A 245 -2.43 -20.79 9.80
CA PRO A 245 -2.14 -21.25 8.44
C PRO A 245 -3.39 -21.24 7.55
N LEU A 246 -3.17 -21.11 6.22
CA LEU A 246 -4.24 -21.31 5.26
C LEU A 246 -4.67 -22.79 5.26
N GLU A 247 -5.89 -23.05 4.81
CA GLU A 247 -6.36 -24.41 4.60
C GLU A 247 -5.43 -25.15 3.63
N GLY A 248 -5.05 -26.37 3.97
CA GLY A 248 -4.12 -27.16 3.18
C GLY A 248 -4.67 -27.49 1.79
N GLN A 249 -3.87 -27.21 0.76
CA GLN A 249 -4.23 -27.47 -0.65
C GLN A 249 -3.54 -28.74 -1.18
N ALA A 250 -2.78 -29.46 -0.35
CA ALA A 250 -2.05 -30.65 -0.78
C ALA A 250 -3.02 -31.77 -1.20
N VAL A 251 -2.95 -32.16 -2.47
CA VAL A 251 -3.71 -33.28 -3.05
C VAL A 251 -2.91 -34.59 -3.08
N VAL A 252 -1.70 -34.59 -2.50
CA VAL A 252 -0.79 -35.73 -2.44
C VAL A 252 -0.31 -35.96 -1.02
N SER A 253 -0.20 -37.23 -0.61
CA SER A 253 0.51 -37.62 0.61
C SER A 253 1.97 -37.89 0.35
N ALA A 254 2.76 -38.12 1.42
CA ALA A 254 4.16 -38.49 1.29
C ALA A 254 4.34 -39.79 0.47
N GLU A 255 3.40 -40.74 0.64
CA GLU A 255 3.41 -42.07 -0.03
C GLU A 255 3.07 -41.95 -1.53
N THR A 256 2.17 -41.03 -1.90
CA THR A 256 1.67 -40.89 -3.29
C THR A 256 2.40 -39.84 -4.11
N ARG A 257 3.26 -39.05 -3.49
CA ARG A 257 3.91 -37.89 -4.13
C ARG A 257 4.73 -38.26 -5.36
N PHE A 258 5.54 -39.32 -5.24
CA PHE A 258 6.42 -39.74 -6.34
C PHE A 258 5.64 -40.19 -7.55
N ASP A 259 4.66 -41.07 -7.36
CA ASP A 259 3.87 -41.62 -8.46
C ASP A 259 3.03 -40.57 -9.15
N LYS A 260 2.39 -39.68 -8.37
CA LYS A 260 1.62 -38.58 -8.94
C LYS A 260 2.51 -37.54 -9.64
N GLY A 261 3.69 -37.25 -9.11
CA GLY A 261 4.67 -36.39 -9.76
C GLY A 261 5.19 -36.97 -11.07
N LEU A 262 5.50 -38.25 -11.10
CA LEU A 262 5.94 -38.95 -12.30
C LEU A 262 4.79 -39.00 -13.35
N ALA A 263 3.57 -39.28 -12.94
CA ALA A 263 2.41 -39.25 -13.82
C ALA A 263 2.18 -37.87 -14.45
N LEU A 264 2.32 -36.81 -13.67
CA LEU A 264 2.24 -35.43 -14.16
C LEU A 264 3.34 -35.12 -15.18
N GLN A 265 4.60 -35.47 -14.87
CA GLN A 265 5.72 -35.29 -15.81
C GLN A 265 5.47 -36.03 -17.13
N LYS A 266 5.00 -37.28 -17.08
CA LYS A 266 4.65 -38.07 -18.27
C LYS A 266 3.52 -37.43 -19.08
N SER A 267 2.52 -36.83 -18.41
CA SER A 267 1.42 -36.15 -19.09
C SER A 267 1.87 -34.90 -19.84
N ILE A 268 2.89 -34.19 -19.33
CA ILE A 268 3.42 -32.96 -19.93
C ILE A 268 4.46 -33.26 -21.03
N PHE A 269 5.37 -34.18 -20.77
CA PHE A 269 6.55 -34.41 -21.62
C PHE A 269 6.50 -35.72 -22.43
N GLY A 270 5.46 -36.51 -22.26
CA GLY A 270 5.35 -37.85 -22.84
C GLY A 270 6.15 -38.92 -22.06
N GLU A 271 5.91 -40.18 -22.41
CA GLU A 271 6.68 -41.31 -21.86
C GLU A 271 8.08 -41.31 -22.51
N ARG A 272 9.07 -40.88 -21.76
CA ARG A 272 10.50 -41.11 -22.07
C ARG A 272 11.13 -41.96 -21.04
#